data_bbeb386e9d1576fa97e6813574839e31
#
_entry.id   bbeb386e9d1576fa97e6813574839e31
#
_cell.length_a   1.000
_cell.length_b   1.000
_cell.length_c   1.000
_cell.angle_alpha   90.00
_cell.angle_beta   90.00
_cell.angle_gamma   90.00
#
_symmetry.space_group_name_H-M   'P 1'
#
loop_
_entity.id
_entity.type
_entity.pdbx_description
1 polymer ?
#
loop_
_entity_poly.entity_id
_entity_poly.type
_entity_poly.pdbx_seq_one_letter_code
_entity_poly.pdbx_strand_id
1 'polypeptide(L)'
;MGGGFGGKEARLGVPLMAGVAAQALGRPCRLVLAREADTATTGHRHETRTRYEVEHAADGRMVRTQFQVEVNAGMSMDLSDAWGDILLKRIDGGYTLTNFDGTAAIMRTNLVSNTAFRGFGAPEGALIIEDVIEKIARKLGVDPAVVRRNNLTMAGDFPHHGTRPVTEDFLVRCWEECLDQSDYWAERQRVDAFNKENSFKKRGIAIVPMKFYPSIAVPFLNQASAYVRIYKDGSVLLSHGGTEMGQGLHTKMIQVAARVLKVDMEKIHIIDSSTEIIPNATSTGGSTGTDLNGFAVINACTKIVEMLEPLRKAAPEDTWEQTVQKAYFSRTQLSAYGFYNTSPLDYDGARDEGAMFNYFTFGVGCSLVEVDCLTGEHSLLRTDIVMDVGRSLNPAIDIGQVEGAFVQGYGYMTLEEMVHGDQGQILNQNLGTYKVTGGGTVE
;
A
#
# COMPACT_ATOMS: atom_id res chain seq x y z
N MET A 1 6.90 -14.04 -9.42
CA MET A 1 5.51 -13.90 -8.94
C MET A 1 4.85 -12.81 -9.75
N GLY A 2 3.67 -13.03 -10.32
CA GLY A 2 2.97 -12.05 -11.16
C GLY A 2 2.03 -11.19 -10.31
N GLY A 3 2.58 -10.22 -9.58
CA GLY A 3 1.85 -9.44 -8.59
C GLY A 3 1.57 -10.23 -7.31
N GLY A 4 1.34 -9.53 -6.21
CA GLY A 4 0.98 -10.13 -4.92
C GLY A 4 -0.19 -9.38 -4.29
N PHE A 5 -0.04 -8.08 -4.17
CA PHE A 5 -1.03 -7.12 -3.68
C PHE A 5 -1.62 -7.45 -2.29
N GLY A 6 -1.04 -8.39 -1.55
CA GLY A 6 -1.53 -8.95 -0.29
C GLY A 6 -2.25 -10.29 -0.46
N GLY A 7 -2.95 -10.53 -1.56
CA GLY A 7 -3.75 -11.74 -1.80
C GLY A 7 -2.96 -13.06 -1.85
N LYS A 8 -1.64 -13.00 -1.89
CA LYS A 8 -0.75 -14.18 -1.94
C LYS A 8 0.10 -14.35 -0.68
N GLU A 9 -0.09 -13.56 0.34
CA GLU A 9 0.73 -13.58 1.56
C GLU A 9 0.40 -14.78 2.47
N ALA A 10 -0.87 -15.02 2.73
CA ALA A 10 -1.33 -16.07 3.66
C ALA A 10 -1.62 -17.42 2.97
N ARG A 11 -1.54 -17.50 1.64
CA ARG A 11 -1.97 -18.66 0.87
C ARG A 11 -0.87 -19.68 0.65
N LEU A 12 -0.70 -20.57 1.60
CA LEU A 12 0.30 -21.64 1.57
C LEU A 12 -0.16 -22.91 0.82
N GLY A 13 -1.43 -23.02 0.41
CA GLY A 13 -1.97 -24.23 -0.20
C GLY A 13 -1.20 -24.69 -1.45
N VAL A 14 -0.93 -23.79 -2.39
CA VAL A 14 -0.22 -24.13 -3.63
C VAL A 14 1.22 -24.60 -3.38
N PRO A 15 2.07 -23.86 -2.64
CA PRO A 15 3.42 -24.33 -2.34
C PRO A 15 3.45 -25.60 -1.47
N LEU A 16 2.49 -25.77 -0.54
CA LEU A 16 2.40 -27.01 0.24
C LEU A 16 2.07 -28.22 -0.63
N MET A 17 1.12 -28.12 -1.55
CA MET A 17 0.81 -29.19 -2.49
C MET A 17 2.02 -29.54 -3.37
N ALA A 18 2.74 -28.54 -3.88
CA ALA A 18 3.97 -28.75 -4.64
C ALA A 18 5.06 -29.43 -3.79
N GLY A 19 5.20 -29.01 -2.53
CA GLY A 19 6.17 -29.59 -1.58
C GLY A 19 5.87 -31.06 -1.25
N VAL A 20 4.61 -31.39 -0.97
CA VAL A 20 4.17 -32.80 -0.72
C VAL A 20 4.43 -33.65 -1.96
N ALA A 21 4.10 -33.18 -3.15
CA ALA A 21 4.37 -33.87 -4.39
C ALA A 21 5.86 -34.10 -4.63
N ALA A 22 6.70 -33.07 -4.38
CA ALA A 22 8.16 -33.18 -4.53
C ALA A 22 8.75 -34.19 -3.55
N GLN A 23 8.29 -34.18 -2.30
CA GLN A 23 8.71 -35.15 -1.29
C GLN A 23 8.31 -36.60 -1.68
N ALA A 24 7.09 -36.81 -2.11
CA ALA A 24 6.60 -38.12 -2.49
C ALA A 24 7.31 -38.69 -3.72
N LEU A 25 7.69 -37.83 -4.67
CA LEU A 25 8.32 -38.23 -5.94
C LEU A 25 9.86 -38.24 -5.87
N GLY A 26 10.46 -37.65 -4.85
CA GLY A 26 11.90 -37.49 -4.73
C GLY A 26 12.52 -36.61 -5.82
N ARG A 27 11.75 -35.67 -6.41
CA ARG A 27 12.20 -34.75 -7.48
C ARG A 27 11.49 -33.41 -7.42
N PRO A 28 12.04 -32.38 -8.06
CA PRO A 28 11.38 -31.07 -8.15
C PRO A 28 10.00 -31.17 -8.81
N CYS A 29 9.01 -30.45 -8.24
CA CYS A 29 7.66 -30.38 -8.78
C CYS A 29 7.30 -28.92 -9.05
N ARG A 30 6.56 -28.69 -10.14
CA ARG A 30 5.96 -27.41 -10.51
C ARG A 30 4.45 -27.55 -10.51
N LEU A 31 3.78 -26.65 -9.77
CA LEU A 31 2.32 -26.57 -9.74
C LEU A 31 1.89 -25.19 -10.28
N VAL A 32 0.99 -25.18 -11.25
CA VAL A 32 0.37 -23.97 -11.81
C VAL A 32 -1.13 -24.17 -11.78
N LEU A 33 -1.85 -23.26 -11.14
CA LEU A 33 -3.32 -23.28 -11.14
C LEU A 33 -3.85 -22.76 -12.47
N ALA A 34 -4.91 -23.39 -12.99
CA ALA A 34 -5.75 -22.80 -14.02
C ALA A 34 -6.46 -21.57 -13.47
N ARG A 35 -6.83 -20.61 -14.33
CA ARG A 35 -7.44 -19.33 -13.92
C ARG A 35 -8.70 -19.55 -13.09
N GLU A 36 -9.57 -20.44 -13.50
CA GLU A 36 -10.82 -20.75 -12.79
C GLU A 36 -10.55 -21.30 -11.38
N ALA A 37 -9.57 -22.20 -11.25
CA ALA A 37 -9.19 -22.76 -9.96
C ALA A 37 -8.52 -21.70 -9.05
N ASP A 38 -7.70 -20.83 -9.64
CA ASP A 38 -7.08 -19.71 -8.93
C ASP A 38 -8.14 -18.73 -8.41
N THR A 39 -9.07 -18.28 -9.27
CA THR A 39 -10.17 -17.39 -8.89
C THR A 39 -11.08 -18.01 -7.84
N ALA A 40 -11.40 -19.31 -7.97
CA ALA A 40 -12.26 -20.01 -7.03
C ALA A 40 -11.63 -20.26 -5.65
N THR A 41 -10.31 -20.17 -5.52
CA THR A 41 -9.58 -20.49 -4.27
C THR A 41 -8.84 -19.31 -3.67
N THR A 42 -8.61 -18.25 -4.43
CA THR A 42 -7.93 -17.03 -3.96
C THR A 42 -8.91 -16.12 -3.23
N GLY A 43 -8.50 -15.59 -2.08
CA GLY A 43 -9.28 -14.62 -1.33
C GLY A 43 -9.26 -13.23 -1.97
N HIS A 44 -10.31 -12.50 -1.69
CA HIS A 44 -10.54 -11.16 -2.22
C HIS A 44 -10.52 -10.12 -1.09
N ARG A 45 -10.83 -8.85 -1.43
CA ARG A 45 -11.11 -7.84 -0.42
C ARG A 45 -12.31 -8.23 0.41
N HIS A 46 -12.31 -7.82 1.67
CA HIS A 46 -13.42 -8.06 2.55
C HIS A 46 -14.62 -7.20 2.14
N GLU A 47 -15.74 -7.84 1.91
CA GLU A 47 -17.03 -7.16 1.84
C GLU A 47 -17.44 -6.72 3.24
N THR A 48 -18.01 -5.52 3.34
CA THR A 48 -18.45 -4.96 4.62
C THR A 48 -19.87 -4.45 4.56
N ARG A 49 -20.53 -4.53 5.69
CA ARG A 49 -21.81 -3.87 5.95
C ARG A 49 -21.64 -2.96 7.13
N THR A 50 -21.82 -1.65 6.91
CA THR A 50 -21.58 -0.65 7.94
C THR A 50 -22.86 0.08 8.31
N ARG A 51 -23.10 0.19 9.61
CA ARG A 51 -24.07 1.13 10.20
C ARG A 51 -23.29 2.22 10.91
N TYR A 52 -23.72 3.45 10.75
CA TYR A 52 -23.07 4.56 11.42
C TYR A 52 -24.05 5.63 11.89
N GLU A 53 -23.64 6.35 12.93
CA GLU A 53 -24.27 7.55 13.44
C GLU A 53 -23.22 8.64 13.60
N VAL A 54 -23.48 9.83 13.04
CA VAL A 54 -22.53 10.94 13.07
C VAL A 54 -23.24 12.23 13.45
N GLU A 55 -22.71 12.87 14.47
CA GLU A 55 -23.08 14.22 14.87
C GLU A 55 -22.13 15.22 14.22
N HIS A 56 -22.68 16.28 13.63
CA HIS A 56 -21.89 17.33 12.98
C HIS A 56 -22.30 18.73 13.42
N ALA A 57 -21.38 19.66 13.42
CA ALA A 57 -21.62 21.09 13.63
C ALA A 57 -22.28 21.73 12.39
N ALA A 58 -22.70 22.98 12.52
CA ALA A 58 -23.35 23.74 11.45
C ALA A 58 -22.43 23.97 10.22
N ASP A 59 -21.15 23.96 10.41
CA ASP A 59 -20.13 24.07 9.37
C ASP A 59 -19.71 22.72 8.74
N GLY A 60 -20.35 21.61 9.17
CA GLY A 60 -20.08 20.28 8.67
C GLY A 60 -18.92 19.54 9.37
N ARG A 61 -18.30 20.11 10.40
CA ARG A 61 -17.28 19.39 11.18
C ARG A 61 -17.92 18.25 11.97
N MET A 62 -17.35 17.06 11.87
CA MET A 62 -17.76 15.90 12.63
C MET A 62 -17.38 16.06 14.10
N VAL A 63 -18.35 15.91 15.00
CA VAL A 63 -18.20 16.11 16.45
C VAL A 63 -18.17 14.78 17.18
N ARG A 64 -18.95 13.82 16.72
CA ARG A 64 -19.00 12.46 17.24
C ARG A 64 -19.26 11.49 16.10
N THR A 65 -18.53 10.38 16.10
CA THR A 65 -18.68 9.34 15.08
C THR A 65 -18.80 7.97 15.73
N GLN A 66 -19.78 7.21 15.29
CA GLN A 66 -19.99 5.85 15.74
C GLN A 66 -20.17 4.92 14.54
N PHE A 67 -19.40 3.82 14.51
CA PHE A 67 -19.40 2.85 13.41
C PHE A 67 -19.56 1.42 13.93
N GLN A 68 -20.43 0.67 13.29
CA GLN A 68 -20.60 -0.77 13.50
C GLN A 68 -20.40 -1.46 12.16
N VAL A 69 -19.30 -2.19 12.02
CA VAL A 69 -18.88 -2.82 10.78
C VAL A 69 -18.99 -4.34 10.90
N GLU A 70 -19.80 -4.95 10.06
CA GLU A 70 -19.82 -6.39 9.84
C GLU A 70 -18.88 -6.72 8.68
N VAL A 71 -17.92 -7.63 8.90
CA VAL A 71 -16.85 -7.99 7.95
C VAL A 71 -17.04 -9.41 7.50
N ASN A 72 -17.18 -9.65 6.19
CA ASN A 72 -17.23 -10.99 5.63
C ASN A 72 -15.83 -11.62 5.59
N ALA A 73 -15.56 -12.58 6.47
CA ALA A 73 -14.29 -13.32 6.51
C ALA A 73 -14.26 -14.49 5.51
N GLY A 74 -15.42 -14.95 5.06
CA GLY A 74 -15.53 -16.22 4.38
C GLY A 74 -15.50 -17.43 5.34
N MET A 75 -15.03 -18.58 4.88
CA MET A 75 -15.09 -19.84 5.64
C MET A 75 -14.05 -19.96 6.77
N SER A 76 -12.98 -19.17 6.75
CA SER A 76 -11.93 -19.17 7.77
C SER A 76 -11.47 -17.75 8.10
N MET A 77 -10.81 -17.61 9.25
CA MET A 77 -10.37 -16.31 9.76
C MET A 77 -9.34 -15.63 8.85
N ASP A 78 -8.34 -16.37 8.34
CA ASP A 78 -7.20 -15.80 7.60
C ASP A 78 -6.64 -14.55 8.32
N LEU A 79 -6.57 -13.40 7.67
CA LEU A 79 -6.16 -12.11 8.25
C LEU A 79 -7.35 -11.20 8.62
N SER A 80 -8.59 -11.73 8.63
CA SER A 80 -9.80 -10.91 8.76
C SER A 80 -9.90 -10.18 10.10
N ASP A 81 -9.43 -10.79 11.19
CA ASP A 81 -9.42 -10.17 12.52
C ASP A 81 -8.51 -8.93 12.54
N ALA A 82 -7.25 -9.09 12.16
CA ALA A 82 -6.30 -7.99 12.03
C ALA A 82 -6.79 -6.93 11.00
N TRP A 83 -7.42 -7.37 9.92
CA TRP A 83 -7.97 -6.47 8.91
C TRP A 83 -9.10 -5.61 9.47
N GLY A 84 -10.01 -6.19 10.26
CA GLY A 84 -11.13 -5.48 10.89
C GLY A 84 -10.65 -4.42 11.89
N ASP A 85 -9.64 -4.74 12.71
CA ASP A 85 -9.01 -3.79 13.61
C ASP A 85 -8.34 -2.64 12.83
N ILE A 86 -7.57 -2.94 11.81
CA ILE A 86 -6.90 -1.94 10.98
C ILE A 86 -7.88 -1.11 10.14
N LEU A 87 -9.01 -1.66 9.70
CA LEU A 87 -10.07 -0.87 9.06
C LEU A 87 -10.56 0.24 9.99
N LEU A 88 -10.87 -0.09 11.25
CA LEU A 88 -11.29 0.90 12.24
C LEU A 88 -10.23 1.96 12.50
N LYS A 89 -8.94 1.59 12.49
CA LYS A 89 -7.81 2.52 12.64
C LYS A 89 -7.57 3.43 11.42
N ARG A 90 -8.07 3.04 10.24
CA ARG A 90 -7.90 3.75 8.96
C ARG A 90 -9.19 4.35 8.40
N ILE A 91 -10.31 4.22 9.13
CA ILE A 91 -11.62 4.73 8.70
C ILE A 91 -11.66 6.26 8.63
N ASP A 92 -10.73 6.93 9.29
CA ASP A 92 -10.60 8.38 9.30
C ASP A 92 -10.18 8.98 7.95
N GLY A 93 -9.62 8.16 7.03
CA GLY A 93 -9.18 8.67 5.73
C GLY A 93 -8.24 9.86 5.87
N GLY A 94 -8.61 11.01 5.29
CA GLY A 94 -7.88 12.28 5.41
C GLY A 94 -8.34 13.20 6.55
N TYR A 95 -9.18 12.71 7.49
CA TYR A 95 -9.88 13.55 8.44
C TYR A 95 -9.45 13.32 9.88
N THR A 96 -9.72 14.31 10.74
CA THR A 96 -9.57 14.18 12.18
C THR A 96 -10.92 13.83 12.80
N LEU A 97 -11.01 12.63 13.38
CA LEU A 97 -12.20 12.17 14.10
C LEU A 97 -12.04 12.41 15.59
N THR A 98 -12.94 13.21 16.14
CA THR A 98 -13.08 13.41 17.59
C THR A 98 -14.22 12.53 18.11
N ASN A 99 -14.14 12.06 19.36
CA ASN A 99 -15.16 11.20 19.96
C ASN A 99 -15.55 10.01 19.07
N PHE A 100 -14.55 9.23 18.68
CA PHE A 100 -14.73 8.03 17.86
C PHE A 100 -15.15 6.84 18.71
N ASP A 101 -16.15 6.09 18.23
CA ASP A 101 -16.54 4.78 18.74
C ASP A 101 -16.73 3.84 17.55
N GLY A 102 -16.02 2.71 17.54
CA GLY A 102 -16.02 1.79 16.41
C GLY A 102 -15.92 0.34 16.81
N THR A 103 -16.74 -0.49 16.20
CA THR A 103 -16.69 -1.95 16.37
C THR A 103 -16.65 -2.66 15.02
N ALA A 104 -15.85 -3.72 14.90
CA ALA A 104 -15.80 -4.59 13.73
C ALA A 104 -16.15 -6.04 14.17
N ALA A 105 -17.23 -6.59 13.62
CA ALA A 105 -17.65 -7.96 13.86
C ALA A 105 -17.22 -8.83 12.68
N ILE A 106 -16.39 -9.83 12.93
CA ILE A 106 -15.88 -10.73 11.91
C ILE A 106 -16.87 -11.87 11.70
N MET A 107 -17.50 -11.91 10.52
CA MET A 107 -18.57 -12.82 10.19
C MET A 107 -18.07 -14.00 9.38
N ARG A 108 -18.28 -15.22 9.86
CA ARG A 108 -18.02 -16.44 9.11
C ARG A 108 -19.15 -16.71 8.11
N THR A 109 -18.79 -16.99 6.85
CA THR A 109 -19.75 -17.31 5.78
C THR A 109 -19.34 -18.57 5.02
N ASN A 110 -20.13 -18.98 4.03
CA ASN A 110 -19.82 -20.13 3.15
C ASN A 110 -18.89 -19.78 1.99
N LEU A 111 -18.47 -18.52 1.90
CA LEU A 111 -17.64 -18.05 0.79
C LEU A 111 -16.17 -18.39 1.01
N VAL A 112 -15.37 -18.27 -0.03
CA VAL A 112 -13.91 -18.37 0.05
C VAL A 112 -13.41 -17.33 1.06
N SER A 113 -12.42 -17.71 1.86
CA SER A 113 -11.86 -16.79 2.85
C SER A 113 -11.28 -15.55 2.21
N ASN A 114 -11.74 -14.38 2.64
CA ASN A 114 -11.14 -13.11 2.27
C ASN A 114 -9.80 -12.93 2.99
N THR A 115 -8.93 -12.10 2.44
CA THR A 115 -7.55 -11.94 2.92
C THR A 115 -7.05 -10.51 2.72
N ALA A 116 -5.80 -10.26 3.08
CA ALA A 116 -5.14 -9.00 2.83
C ALA A 116 -5.20 -8.61 1.34
N PHE A 117 -5.49 -7.36 1.08
CA PHE A 117 -5.37 -6.77 -0.23
C PHE A 117 -4.89 -5.31 -0.08
N ARG A 118 -4.21 -4.78 -1.11
CA ARG A 118 -3.57 -3.46 -1.13
C ARG A 118 -4.42 -2.39 -0.45
N GLY A 119 -3.87 -1.73 0.59
CA GLY A 119 -4.57 -0.76 1.45
C GLY A 119 -5.05 -1.33 2.77
N PHE A 120 -5.33 -2.65 2.89
CA PHE A 120 -5.65 -3.38 4.13
C PHE A 120 -6.64 -2.62 5.01
N GLY A 121 -7.89 -2.50 4.56
CA GLY A 121 -8.97 -1.79 5.22
C GLY A 121 -9.07 -0.28 4.91
N ALA A 122 -8.01 0.36 4.42
CA ALA A 122 -8.05 1.80 4.12
C ALA A 122 -9.01 2.16 2.95
N PRO A 123 -9.07 1.42 1.83
CA PRO A 123 -10.03 1.71 0.77
C PRO A 123 -11.48 1.60 1.23
N GLU A 124 -11.78 0.57 2.01
CA GLU A 124 -13.13 0.34 2.56
C GLU A 124 -13.48 1.39 3.62
N GLY A 125 -12.51 1.75 4.48
CA GLY A 125 -12.66 2.84 5.45
C GLY A 125 -12.89 4.18 4.77
N ALA A 126 -12.18 4.47 3.68
CA ALA A 126 -12.37 5.67 2.87
C ALA A 126 -13.78 5.75 2.28
N LEU A 127 -14.31 4.64 1.74
CA LEU A 127 -15.70 4.58 1.25
C LEU A 127 -16.71 4.93 2.34
N ILE A 128 -16.52 4.41 3.53
CA ILE A 128 -17.43 4.63 4.65
C ILE A 128 -17.42 6.10 5.05
N ILE A 129 -16.24 6.69 5.27
CA ILE A 129 -16.16 8.09 5.73
C ILE A 129 -16.57 9.08 4.64
N GLU A 130 -16.29 8.76 3.36
CA GLU A 130 -16.71 9.62 2.25
C GLU A 130 -18.23 9.61 2.06
N ASP A 131 -18.92 8.48 2.28
CA ASP A 131 -20.39 8.44 2.31
C ASP A 131 -20.97 9.32 3.45
N VAL A 132 -20.30 9.37 4.60
CA VAL A 132 -20.65 10.30 5.70
C VAL A 132 -20.50 11.76 5.25
N ILE A 133 -19.36 12.11 4.67
CA ILE A 133 -19.08 13.48 4.18
C ILE A 133 -20.12 13.92 3.14
N GLU A 134 -20.42 13.06 2.15
CA GLU A 134 -21.42 13.34 1.13
C GLU A 134 -22.83 13.56 1.71
N LYS A 135 -23.21 12.77 2.73
CA LYS A 135 -24.51 12.94 3.41
C LYS A 135 -24.57 14.24 4.24
N ILE A 136 -23.48 14.60 4.92
CA ILE A 136 -23.41 15.88 5.64
C ILE A 136 -23.55 17.05 4.66
N ALA A 137 -22.77 17.03 3.56
CA ALA A 137 -22.80 18.08 2.55
C ALA A 137 -24.19 18.24 1.93
N ARG A 138 -24.84 17.14 1.58
CA ARG A 138 -26.21 17.13 1.05
C ARG A 138 -27.21 17.71 2.06
N LYS A 139 -27.09 17.35 3.35
CA LYS A 139 -27.96 17.87 4.42
C LYS A 139 -27.78 19.38 4.62
N LEU A 140 -26.57 19.88 4.50
CA LEU A 140 -26.25 21.29 4.64
C LEU A 140 -26.48 22.10 3.35
N GLY A 141 -26.66 21.45 2.20
CA GLY A 141 -26.79 22.10 0.90
C GLY A 141 -25.52 22.79 0.41
N VAL A 142 -24.36 22.26 0.78
CA VAL A 142 -23.03 22.79 0.41
C VAL A 142 -22.26 21.79 -0.48
N ASP A 143 -21.23 22.28 -1.17
CA ASP A 143 -20.33 21.39 -1.91
C ASP A 143 -19.57 20.47 -0.94
N PRO A 144 -19.44 19.15 -1.22
CA PRO A 144 -18.71 18.22 -0.37
C PRO A 144 -17.25 18.62 -0.10
N ALA A 145 -16.59 19.32 -1.03
CA ALA A 145 -15.23 19.82 -0.82
C ALA A 145 -15.13 20.77 0.36
N VAL A 146 -16.19 21.54 0.65
CA VAL A 146 -16.25 22.43 1.84
C VAL A 146 -16.25 21.60 3.11
N VAL A 147 -17.08 20.56 3.18
CA VAL A 147 -17.14 19.68 4.35
C VAL A 147 -15.82 18.91 4.54
N ARG A 148 -15.21 18.43 3.44
CA ARG A 148 -13.88 17.79 3.46
C ARG A 148 -12.84 18.74 4.03
N ARG A 149 -12.77 19.97 3.51
CA ARG A 149 -11.81 20.98 3.96
C ARG A 149 -11.92 21.28 5.45
N ASN A 150 -13.15 21.34 5.98
CA ASN A 150 -13.41 21.67 7.40
C ASN A 150 -13.04 20.51 8.35
N ASN A 151 -12.84 19.30 7.84
CA ASN A 151 -12.47 18.12 8.62
C ASN A 151 -11.05 17.63 8.36
N LEU A 152 -10.26 18.29 7.48
CA LEU A 152 -8.90 17.83 7.15
C LEU A 152 -8.04 17.71 8.41
N THR A 153 -7.26 16.64 8.44
CA THR A 153 -6.20 16.49 9.45
C THR A 153 -5.11 17.53 9.24
N MET A 154 -4.74 18.22 10.32
CA MET A 154 -3.73 19.29 10.35
C MET A 154 -2.60 18.95 11.32
N ALA A 155 -1.50 19.71 11.23
CA ALA A 155 -0.42 19.63 12.21
C ALA A 155 -0.93 19.89 13.64
N GLY A 156 -0.56 19.01 14.56
CA GLY A 156 -1.03 19.02 15.94
C GLY A 156 -2.24 18.12 16.21
N ASP A 157 -2.95 17.68 15.17
CA ASP A 157 -4.05 16.73 15.34
C ASP A 157 -3.55 15.35 15.68
N PHE A 158 -4.32 14.66 16.49
CA PHE A 158 -4.10 13.26 16.82
C PHE A 158 -5.04 12.39 15.98
N PRO A 159 -4.57 11.24 15.45
CA PRO A 159 -5.49 10.23 14.94
C PRO A 159 -6.39 9.76 16.08
N HIS A 160 -7.55 9.21 15.74
CA HIS A 160 -8.51 8.69 16.73
C HIS A 160 -8.01 7.43 17.47
N HIS A 161 -6.80 7.00 17.22
CA HIS A 161 -6.11 5.88 17.85
C HIS A 161 -4.66 6.25 18.16
N GLY A 162 -4.11 5.74 19.27
CA GLY A 162 -2.74 6.01 19.67
C GLY A 162 -2.50 7.47 20.09
N THR A 163 -1.26 7.82 20.33
CA THR A 163 -0.87 9.10 20.94
C THR A 163 0.13 9.92 20.14
N ARG A 164 0.44 9.52 18.90
CA ARG A 164 1.39 10.25 18.05
C ARG A 164 0.65 11.27 17.18
N PRO A 165 0.89 12.58 17.35
CA PRO A 165 0.24 13.60 16.54
C PRO A 165 0.82 13.64 15.12
N VAL A 166 0.05 14.21 14.19
CA VAL A 166 0.55 14.66 12.90
C VAL A 166 1.44 15.88 13.12
N THR A 167 2.64 15.88 12.55
CA THR A 167 3.64 16.91 12.83
C THR A 167 3.67 18.04 11.80
N GLU A 168 3.14 17.80 10.60
CA GLU A 168 3.27 18.72 9.46
C GLU A 168 1.95 18.84 8.69
N ASP A 169 1.70 20.01 8.08
CA ASP A 169 0.50 20.29 7.27
C ASP A 169 0.62 19.77 5.83
N PHE A 170 1.24 18.60 5.62
CA PHE A 170 1.42 18.04 4.28
C PHE A 170 0.10 17.73 3.59
N LEU A 171 -0.91 17.25 4.31
CA LEU A 171 -2.22 16.99 3.74
C LEU A 171 -2.91 18.26 3.26
N VAL A 172 -2.81 19.33 4.04
CA VAL A 172 -3.37 20.65 3.66
C VAL A 172 -2.68 21.17 2.40
N ARG A 173 -1.35 21.04 2.32
CA ARG A 173 -0.59 21.43 1.12
C ARG A 173 -0.99 20.61 -0.11
N CYS A 174 -1.10 19.29 0.02
CA CYS A 174 -1.59 18.43 -1.07
C CYS A 174 -3.02 18.82 -1.50
N TRP A 175 -3.87 19.20 -0.56
CA TRP A 175 -5.24 19.65 -0.82
C TRP A 175 -5.27 20.93 -1.64
N GLU A 176 -4.58 21.97 -1.21
CA GLU A 176 -4.55 23.26 -1.92
C GLU A 176 -3.92 23.10 -3.32
N GLU A 177 -2.82 22.34 -3.42
CA GLU A 177 -2.17 22.08 -4.71
C GLU A 177 -3.08 21.28 -5.67
N CYS A 178 -3.80 20.27 -5.18
CA CYS A 178 -4.72 19.49 -5.99
C CYS A 178 -5.95 20.32 -6.42
N LEU A 179 -6.46 21.21 -5.56
CA LEU A 179 -7.51 22.17 -5.94
C LEU A 179 -7.08 23.06 -7.10
N ASP A 180 -5.86 23.59 -7.03
CA ASP A 180 -5.31 24.48 -8.05
C ASP A 180 -5.04 23.74 -9.36
N GLN A 181 -4.37 22.58 -9.31
CA GLN A 181 -4.03 21.79 -10.49
C GLN A 181 -5.26 21.27 -11.23
N SER A 182 -6.28 20.85 -10.49
CA SER A 182 -7.53 20.35 -11.08
C SER A 182 -8.49 21.44 -11.55
N ASP A 183 -8.23 22.72 -11.20
CA ASP A 183 -9.17 23.84 -11.39
C ASP A 183 -10.58 23.50 -10.83
N TYR A 184 -10.60 22.86 -9.66
CA TYR A 184 -11.79 22.19 -9.10
C TYR A 184 -13.05 23.06 -9.14
N TRP A 185 -12.96 24.33 -8.71
CA TRP A 185 -14.15 25.18 -8.61
C TRP A 185 -14.71 25.60 -9.98
N ALA A 186 -13.85 25.83 -10.96
CA ALA A 186 -14.28 26.13 -12.31
C ALA A 186 -14.83 24.85 -13.01
N GLU A 187 -14.17 23.71 -12.83
CA GLU A 187 -14.67 22.42 -13.33
C GLU A 187 -16.02 22.06 -12.69
N ARG A 188 -16.21 22.33 -11.40
CA ARG A 188 -17.50 22.14 -10.72
C ARG A 188 -18.63 22.93 -11.40
N GLN A 189 -18.36 24.18 -11.73
CA GLN A 189 -19.34 25.03 -12.46
C GLN A 189 -19.62 24.48 -13.87
N ARG A 190 -18.60 23.99 -14.59
CA ARG A 190 -18.76 23.34 -15.92
C ARG A 190 -19.59 22.06 -15.79
N VAL A 191 -19.37 21.26 -14.78
CA VAL A 191 -20.16 20.06 -14.47
C VAL A 191 -21.62 20.42 -14.22
N ASP A 192 -21.90 21.42 -13.41
CA ASP A 192 -23.26 21.85 -13.10
C ASP A 192 -23.98 22.41 -14.34
N ALA A 193 -23.29 23.17 -15.22
CA ALA A 193 -23.81 23.64 -16.49
C ALA A 193 -24.11 22.46 -17.44
N PHE A 194 -23.15 21.55 -17.61
CA PHE A 194 -23.32 20.35 -18.43
C PHE A 194 -24.54 19.54 -18.01
N ASN A 195 -24.68 19.31 -16.69
CA ASN A 195 -25.76 18.52 -16.12
C ASN A 195 -27.15 19.13 -16.27
N LYS A 196 -27.25 20.46 -16.41
CA LYS A 196 -28.50 21.15 -16.72
C LYS A 196 -28.90 20.98 -18.15
N GLU A 197 -27.95 20.98 -19.09
CA GLU A 197 -28.17 20.90 -20.51
C GLU A 197 -28.38 19.48 -21.04
N ASN A 198 -27.84 18.48 -20.33
CA ASN A 198 -27.83 17.08 -20.73
C ASN A 198 -28.76 16.24 -19.84
N SER A 199 -29.74 15.57 -20.43
CA SER A 199 -30.70 14.73 -19.68
C SER A 199 -30.17 13.34 -19.38
N PHE A 200 -29.47 12.73 -20.32
CA PHE A 200 -29.08 11.31 -20.25
C PHE A 200 -27.58 11.08 -19.91
N LYS A 201 -26.76 12.08 -20.16
CA LYS A 201 -25.36 12.05 -19.72
C LYS A 201 -25.17 13.01 -18.56
N LYS A 202 -24.47 12.57 -17.53
CA LYS A 202 -24.18 13.37 -16.35
C LYS A 202 -22.70 13.31 -16.05
N ARG A 203 -22.16 14.42 -15.57
CA ARG A 203 -20.79 14.51 -15.09
C ARG A 203 -20.74 14.68 -13.58
N GLY A 204 -19.68 14.19 -12.99
CA GLY A 204 -19.38 14.37 -11.58
C GLY A 204 -17.91 14.70 -11.39
N ILE A 205 -17.62 15.54 -10.40
CA ILE A 205 -16.27 15.83 -9.96
C ILE A 205 -16.20 15.69 -8.44
N ALA A 206 -15.15 15.07 -7.94
CA ALA A 206 -14.88 14.96 -6.51
C ALA A 206 -13.39 15.09 -6.22
N ILE A 207 -13.04 15.77 -5.12
CA ILE A 207 -11.71 15.86 -4.58
C ILE A 207 -11.68 15.20 -3.19
N VAL A 208 -10.80 14.21 -2.99
CA VAL A 208 -10.78 13.35 -1.81
C VAL A 208 -9.38 13.32 -1.19
N PRO A 209 -9.25 13.67 0.10
CA PRO A 209 -7.98 13.58 0.82
C PRO A 209 -7.77 12.18 1.40
N MET A 210 -6.52 11.78 1.56
CA MET A 210 -6.14 10.53 2.20
C MET A 210 -4.89 10.72 3.05
N LYS A 211 -4.94 10.18 4.25
CA LYS A 211 -3.81 9.95 5.15
C LYS A 211 -3.62 8.45 5.27
N PHE A 212 -2.40 7.98 5.14
CA PHE A 212 -2.08 6.56 5.24
C PHE A 212 -0.94 6.30 6.22
N TYR A 213 -0.94 5.14 6.81
CA TYR A 213 -0.04 4.72 7.88
C TYR A 213 0.80 3.53 7.41
N PRO A 214 2.05 3.75 6.91
CA PRO A 214 2.96 2.65 6.57
C PRO A 214 3.49 2.00 7.83
N SER A 215 3.31 0.76 7.98
CA SER A 215 3.95 -0.28 8.79
C SER A 215 3.00 -1.44 9.06
N ILE A 216 3.50 -2.51 9.62
CA ILE A 216 2.69 -3.61 10.14
C ILE A 216 2.53 -3.36 11.65
N ALA A 217 1.28 -3.32 12.13
CA ALA A 217 0.97 -3.06 13.54
C ALA A 217 1.44 -4.15 14.52
N VAL A 218 2.25 -5.10 14.04
CA VAL A 218 2.84 -6.19 14.81
C VAL A 218 4.36 -5.97 14.88
N PRO A 219 4.93 -5.60 16.03
CA PRO A 219 6.32 -5.14 16.13
C PRO A 219 7.36 -6.10 15.54
N PHE A 220 7.26 -7.41 15.83
CA PHE A 220 8.24 -8.39 15.34
C PHE A 220 8.27 -8.56 13.81
N LEU A 221 7.25 -8.11 13.09
CA LEU A 221 7.21 -8.13 11.63
C LEU A 221 7.95 -6.96 10.98
N ASN A 222 8.35 -5.95 11.75
CA ASN A 222 9.03 -4.76 11.25
C ASN A 222 10.55 -4.88 11.38
N GLN A 223 11.14 -5.91 10.76
CA GLN A 223 12.57 -6.18 10.73
C GLN A 223 13.00 -6.78 9.39
N ALA A 224 14.25 -6.57 9.00
CA ALA A 224 14.83 -7.15 7.79
C ALA A 224 16.34 -7.37 7.91
N SER A 225 16.86 -8.27 7.08
CA SER A 225 18.28 -8.53 6.94
C SER A 225 18.71 -8.43 5.48
N ALA A 226 19.98 -8.06 5.28
CA ALA A 226 20.63 -8.05 3.98
C ALA A 226 22.05 -8.63 4.08
N TYR A 227 22.53 -9.20 2.99
CA TYR A 227 23.90 -9.68 2.87
C TYR A 227 24.54 -9.14 1.61
N VAL A 228 25.64 -8.42 1.77
CA VAL A 228 26.41 -7.82 0.66
C VAL A 228 27.76 -8.49 0.57
N ARG A 229 28.14 -8.90 -0.63
CA ARG A 229 29.39 -9.58 -0.95
C ARG A 229 30.07 -8.87 -2.13
N ILE A 230 31.35 -8.56 -1.96
CA ILE A 230 32.14 -7.94 -3.04
C ILE A 230 33.14 -8.99 -3.51
N TYR A 231 33.17 -9.21 -4.81
CA TYR A 231 34.10 -10.10 -5.45
C TYR A 231 35.37 -9.35 -5.88
N LYS A 232 36.44 -10.09 -6.09
CA LYS A 232 37.78 -9.55 -6.39
C LYS A 232 37.80 -8.69 -7.67
N ASP A 233 36.91 -8.91 -8.60
CA ASP A 233 36.75 -8.12 -9.83
C ASP A 233 35.97 -6.81 -9.62
N GLY A 234 35.49 -6.55 -8.41
CA GLY A 234 34.71 -5.36 -8.06
C GLY A 234 33.22 -5.54 -8.22
N SER A 235 32.73 -6.69 -8.70
CA SER A 235 31.29 -6.96 -8.74
C SER A 235 30.72 -7.13 -7.32
N VAL A 236 29.48 -6.75 -7.16
CA VAL A 236 28.76 -6.77 -5.87
C VAL A 236 27.55 -7.68 -6.00
N LEU A 237 27.43 -8.65 -5.11
CA LEU A 237 26.25 -9.50 -5.01
C LEU A 237 25.46 -9.15 -3.75
N LEU A 238 24.23 -8.72 -3.97
CA LEU A 238 23.30 -8.29 -2.92
C LEU A 238 22.20 -9.34 -2.73
N SER A 239 21.91 -9.66 -1.48
CA SER A 239 20.76 -10.48 -1.08
C SER A 239 19.99 -9.77 0.03
N HIS A 240 18.68 -9.83 0.00
CA HIS A 240 17.81 -9.32 1.06
C HIS A 240 16.55 -10.19 1.18
N GLY A 241 15.83 -10.07 2.31
CA GLY A 241 14.67 -10.91 2.61
C GLY A 241 13.37 -10.51 1.90
N GLY A 242 13.31 -9.31 1.29
CA GLY A 242 12.11 -8.83 0.62
C GLY A 242 11.84 -9.51 -0.71
N THR A 243 10.57 -9.80 -1.00
CA THR A 243 10.13 -10.43 -2.25
C THR A 243 9.84 -9.36 -3.30
N GLU A 244 10.37 -9.53 -4.52
CA GLU A 244 9.98 -8.74 -5.69
C GLU A 244 8.68 -9.29 -6.27
N MET A 245 7.69 -8.42 -6.42
CA MET A 245 6.35 -8.74 -6.95
C MET A 245 5.95 -7.81 -8.11
N GLY A 246 6.90 -7.01 -8.61
CA GLY A 246 6.68 -5.96 -9.60
C GLY A 246 6.64 -4.55 -9.03
N GLN A 247 6.83 -4.39 -7.71
CA GLN A 247 6.86 -3.08 -7.04
C GLN A 247 8.22 -2.37 -7.13
N GLY A 248 9.22 -2.96 -7.77
CA GLY A 248 10.54 -2.37 -7.97
C GLY A 248 11.45 -2.40 -6.73
N LEU A 249 11.21 -3.30 -5.79
CA LEU A 249 12.00 -3.41 -4.57
C LEU A 249 13.46 -3.72 -4.87
N HIS A 250 13.74 -4.67 -5.77
CA HIS A 250 15.12 -5.03 -6.14
C HIS A 250 15.89 -3.86 -6.74
N THR A 251 15.24 -3.09 -7.63
CA THR A 251 15.84 -1.89 -8.22
C THR A 251 16.17 -0.85 -7.13
N LYS A 252 15.25 -0.61 -6.19
CA LYS A 252 15.49 0.32 -5.07
C LYS A 252 16.65 -0.15 -4.18
N MET A 253 16.76 -1.45 -3.91
CA MET A 253 17.87 -1.99 -3.10
C MET A 253 19.23 -1.85 -3.82
N ILE A 254 19.28 -2.03 -5.14
CA ILE A 254 20.47 -1.74 -5.95
C ILE A 254 20.84 -0.26 -5.85
N GLN A 255 19.88 0.65 -6.00
CA GLN A 255 20.10 2.10 -5.87
C GLN A 255 20.66 2.48 -4.50
N VAL A 256 20.11 1.89 -3.42
CA VAL A 256 20.59 2.12 -2.06
C VAL A 256 22.04 1.66 -1.90
N ALA A 257 22.35 0.44 -2.33
CA ALA A 257 23.69 -0.12 -2.23
C ALA A 257 24.70 0.70 -3.09
N ALA A 258 24.33 1.05 -4.33
CA ALA A 258 25.15 1.86 -5.22
C ALA A 258 25.53 3.21 -4.59
N ARG A 259 24.55 3.86 -3.97
CA ARG A 259 24.75 5.16 -3.28
C ARG A 259 25.69 5.06 -2.09
N VAL A 260 25.55 4.02 -1.25
CA VAL A 260 26.38 3.86 -0.05
C VAL A 260 27.80 3.44 -0.42
N LEU A 261 27.95 2.46 -1.31
CA LEU A 261 29.25 1.97 -1.75
C LEU A 261 29.97 2.96 -2.71
N LYS A 262 29.24 3.89 -3.31
CA LYS A 262 29.68 4.84 -4.35
C LYS A 262 30.21 4.10 -5.60
N VAL A 263 29.41 3.17 -6.11
CA VAL A 263 29.68 2.40 -7.32
C VAL A 263 28.49 2.48 -8.27
N ASP A 264 28.71 2.21 -9.56
CA ASP A 264 27.65 2.16 -10.54
C ASP A 264 26.67 1.01 -10.27
N MET A 265 25.40 1.23 -10.52
CA MET A 265 24.36 0.22 -10.32
C MET A 265 24.62 -1.08 -11.11
N GLU A 266 25.24 -0.96 -12.28
CA GLU A 266 25.58 -2.08 -13.17
C GLU A 266 26.53 -3.11 -12.55
N LYS A 267 27.30 -2.69 -11.53
CA LYS A 267 28.19 -3.58 -10.78
C LYS A 267 27.47 -4.40 -9.70
N ILE A 268 26.22 -4.08 -9.42
CA ILE A 268 25.44 -4.67 -8.33
C ILE A 268 24.41 -5.63 -8.90
N HIS A 269 24.50 -6.88 -8.50
CA HIS A 269 23.60 -7.93 -8.91
C HIS A 269 22.79 -8.42 -7.70
N ILE A 270 21.48 -8.62 -7.88
CA ILE A 270 20.61 -9.25 -6.89
C ILE A 270 20.33 -10.68 -7.30
N ILE A 271 20.37 -11.59 -6.35
CA ILE A 271 19.85 -12.94 -6.49
C ILE A 271 18.47 -13.05 -5.85
N ASP A 272 17.72 -14.05 -6.27
CA ASP A 272 16.41 -14.34 -5.70
C ASP A 272 16.47 -14.46 -4.17
N SER A 273 15.43 -13.98 -3.49
CA SER A 273 15.30 -14.12 -2.04
C SER A 273 15.22 -15.59 -1.65
N SER A 274 16.13 -16.02 -0.79
CA SER A 274 16.22 -17.41 -0.29
C SER A 274 16.52 -17.43 1.19
N THR A 275 15.85 -18.32 1.90
CA THR A 275 16.11 -18.57 3.33
C THR A 275 17.44 -19.28 3.60
N GLU A 276 18.12 -19.79 2.57
CA GLU A 276 19.50 -20.27 2.66
C GLU A 276 20.50 -19.16 2.92
N ILE A 277 20.18 -17.93 2.50
CA ILE A 277 21.07 -16.78 2.59
C ILE A 277 20.56 -15.78 3.62
N ILE A 278 19.27 -15.49 3.60
CA ILE A 278 18.63 -14.53 4.51
C ILE A 278 17.66 -15.28 5.41
N PRO A 279 18.07 -15.60 6.64
CA PRO A 279 17.20 -16.29 7.59
C PRO A 279 16.14 -15.34 8.15
N ASN A 280 15.01 -15.91 8.60
CA ASN A 280 13.96 -15.21 9.36
C ASN A 280 13.42 -13.95 8.67
N ALA A 281 13.33 -13.94 7.34
CA ALA A 281 12.69 -12.85 6.63
C ALA A 281 11.20 -12.76 7.00
N THR A 282 10.73 -11.56 7.26
CA THR A 282 9.30 -11.30 7.49
C THR A 282 8.55 -11.19 6.17
N SER A 283 7.21 -11.22 6.23
CA SER A 283 6.38 -11.04 5.05
C SER A 283 6.62 -9.67 4.39
N THR A 284 6.61 -9.62 3.06
CA THR A 284 6.74 -8.38 2.30
C THR A 284 5.37 -7.73 2.15
N GLY A 285 5.02 -6.86 3.08
CA GLY A 285 3.72 -6.21 3.18
C GLY A 285 3.77 -4.91 3.98
N GLY A 286 2.62 -4.32 4.27
CA GLY A 286 2.47 -3.12 5.10
C GLY A 286 3.14 -1.85 4.56
N SER A 287 3.51 -1.83 3.28
CA SER A 287 4.25 -0.73 2.63
C SER A 287 5.65 -0.48 3.22
N THR A 288 6.24 -1.48 3.90
CA THR A 288 7.52 -1.34 4.63
C THR A 288 8.72 -1.91 3.87
N GLY A 289 8.52 -2.54 2.72
CA GLY A 289 9.57 -3.30 2.03
C GLY A 289 10.83 -2.48 1.74
N THR A 290 10.67 -1.24 1.26
CA THR A 290 11.81 -0.35 0.98
C THR A 290 12.47 0.12 2.28
N ASP A 291 11.69 0.48 3.30
CA ASP A 291 12.22 0.98 4.57
C ASP A 291 13.06 -0.10 5.26
N LEU A 292 12.50 -1.26 5.49
CA LEU A 292 13.16 -2.33 6.24
C LEU A 292 14.38 -2.86 5.50
N ASN A 293 14.21 -3.29 4.24
CA ASN A 293 15.30 -3.87 3.46
C ASN A 293 16.33 -2.81 3.09
N GLY A 294 15.92 -1.57 2.79
CA GLY A 294 16.82 -0.46 2.49
C GLY A 294 17.78 -0.14 3.63
N PHE A 295 17.27 -0.02 4.86
CA PHE A 295 18.14 0.19 6.02
C PHE A 295 19.02 -1.03 6.35
N ALA A 296 18.54 -2.25 6.14
CA ALA A 296 19.39 -3.44 6.26
C ALA A 296 20.53 -3.43 5.23
N VAL A 297 20.27 -3.02 3.99
CA VAL A 297 21.29 -2.85 2.95
C VAL A 297 22.26 -1.72 3.31
N ILE A 298 21.77 -0.57 3.81
CA ILE A 298 22.63 0.53 4.29
C ILE A 298 23.58 0.01 5.37
N ASN A 299 23.06 -0.71 6.37
CA ASN A 299 23.86 -1.23 7.47
C ASN A 299 24.95 -2.21 6.99
N ALA A 300 24.62 -3.10 6.02
CA ALA A 300 25.60 -3.99 5.44
C ALA A 300 26.69 -3.24 4.66
N CYS A 301 26.26 -2.32 3.77
CA CYS A 301 27.17 -1.53 2.95
C CYS A 301 28.07 -0.60 3.79
N THR A 302 27.54 0.01 4.85
CA THR A 302 28.30 0.88 5.75
C THR A 302 29.45 0.12 6.42
N LYS A 303 29.19 -1.09 6.91
CA LYS A 303 30.26 -1.94 7.46
C LYS A 303 31.37 -2.22 6.46
N ILE A 304 31.01 -2.44 5.19
CA ILE A 304 32.00 -2.65 4.13
C ILE A 304 32.78 -1.35 3.85
N VAL A 305 32.10 -0.21 3.79
CA VAL A 305 32.75 1.10 3.59
C VAL A 305 33.75 1.36 4.72
N GLU A 306 33.39 1.09 5.97
CA GLU A 306 34.27 1.22 7.13
C GLU A 306 35.51 0.29 7.02
N MET A 307 35.33 -0.95 6.58
CA MET A 307 36.46 -1.88 6.36
C MET A 307 37.39 -1.44 5.22
N LEU A 308 36.87 -0.77 4.18
CA LEU A 308 37.65 -0.26 3.05
C LEU A 308 38.24 1.13 3.28
N GLU A 309 37.77 1.86 4.27
CA GLU A 309 38.16 3.25 4.55
C GLU A 309 39.68 3.44 4.71
N PRO A 310 40.43 2.57 5.44
CA PRO A 310 41.88 2.71 5.55
C PRO A 310 42.61 2.63 4.20
N LEU A 311 42.12 1.76 3.31
CA LEU A 311 42.70 1.59 1.97
C LEU A 311 42.42 2.79 1.06
N ARG A 312 41.19 3.29 1.11
CA ARG A 312 40.75 4.50 0.40
C ARG A 312 41.51 5.75 0.84
N LYS A 313 41.78 5.88 2.13
CA LYS A 313 42.61 6.99 2.67
C LYS A 313 44.07 6.89 2.27
N ALA A 314 44.60 5.69 2.17
CA ALA A 314 46.00 5.47 1.75
C ALA A 314 46.22 5.70 0.26
N ALA A 315 45.20 5.51 -0.58
CA ALA A 315 45.27 5.69 -2.03
C ALA A 315 43.93 6.25 -2.55
N PRO A 316 43.69 7.54 -2.36
CA PRO A 316 42.39 8.18 -2.71
C PRO A 316 42.11 8.23 -4.22
N GLU A 317 43.14 8.08 -5.04
CA GLU A 317 43.08 8.01 -6.53
C GLU A 317 42.71 6.62 -7.07
N ASP A 318 42.70 5.59 -6.22
CA ASP A 318 42.37 4.24 -6.68
C ASP A 318 40.90 4.16 -7.15
N THR A 319 40.72 3.43 -8.26
CA THR A 319 39.38 3.04 -8.66
C THR A 319 38.76 2.05 -7.67
N TRP A 320 37.47 1.82 -7.81
CA TRP A 320 36.78 0.81 -7.02
C TRP A 320 37.42 -0.57 -7.10
N GLU A 321 37.75 -1.02 -8.33
CA GLU A 321 38.36 -2.30 -8.59
C GLU A 321 39.75 -2.40 -7.96
N GLN A 322 40.55 -1.34 -8.06
CA GLN A 322 41.88 -1.27 -7.44
C GLN A 322 41.78 -1.34 -5.89
N THR A 323 40.84 -0.61 -5.31
CA THR A 323 40.59 -0.67 -3.86
C THR A 323 40.19 -2.08 -3.43
N VAL A 324 39.27 -2.72 -4.18
CA VAL A 324 38.78 -4.09 -3.88
C VAL A 324 39.93 -5.12 -4.03
N GLN A 325 40.77 -5.01 -5.05
CA GLN A 325 41.92 -5.87 -5.23
C GLN A 325 42.94 -5.72 -4.09
N LYS A 326 43.26 -4.48 -3.70
CA LYS A 326 44.10 -4.21 -2.53
C LYS A 326 43.51 -4.81 -1.24
N ALA A 327 42.22 -4.65 -1.05
CA ALA A 327 41.49 -5.23 0.09
C ALA A 327 41.64 -6.77 0.11
N TYR A 328 41.41 -7.42 -1.04
CA TYR A 328 41.56 -8.86 -1.17
C TYR A 328 42.96 -9.34 -0.81
N PHE A 329 43.99 -8.72 -1.37
CA PHE A 329 45.40 -9.12 -1.11
C PHE A 329 45.86 -8.77 0.29
N SER A 330 45.30 -7.75 0.95
CA SER A 330 45.54 -7.42 2.36
C SER A 330 44.70 -8.25 3.32
N ARG A 331 43.88 -9.19 2.82
CA ARG A 331 42.99 -10.04 3.60
C ARG A 331 41.94 -9.27 4.37
N THR A 332 41.49 -8.15 3.83
CA THR A 332 40.35 -7.39 4.34
C THR A 332 39.05 -8.10 3.96
N GLN A 333 38.12 -8.20 4.91
CA GLN A 333 36.81 -8.82 4.66
C GLN A 333 36.01 -8.00 3.65
N LEU A 334 35.48 -8.68 2.62
CA LEU A 334 34.73 -8.08 1.51
C LEU A 334 33.24 -8.50 1.54
N SER A 335 32.72 -8.80 2.71
CA SER A 335 31.30 -9.12 2.85
C SER A 335 30.79 -8.71 4.23
N ALA A 336 29.50 -8.35 4.33
CA ALA A 336 28.87 -8.01 5.59
C ALA A 336 27.37 -8.31 5.59
N TYR A 337 26.87 -8.73 6.76
CA TYR A 337 25.46 -8.76 7.06
C TYR A 337 25.01 -7.43 7.67
N GLY A 338 23.86 -6.95 7.20
CA GLY A 338 23.11 -5.86 7.81
C GLY A 338 21.80 -6.37 8.39
N PHE A 339 21.43 -5.84 9.52
CA PHE A 339 20.14 -6.05 10.16
C PHE A 339 19.51 -4.70 10.49
N TYR A 340 18.22 -4.59 10.33
CA TYR A 340 17.46 -3.42 10.73
C TYR A 340 16.11 -3.81 11.31
N ASN A 341 15.72 -3.12 12.36
CA ASN A 341 14.37 -3.10 12.89
C ASN A 341 13.95 -1.65 13.09
N THR A 342 12.67 -1.38 12.95
CA THR A 342 12.16 -0.04 13.22
C THR A 342 12.31 0.33 14.69
N SER A 343 12.26 1.63 15.00
CA SER A 343 12.05 2.08 16.37
C SER A 343 10.86 1.36 16.99
N PRO A 344 10.86 1.11 18.29
CA PRO A 344 9.77 0.41 18.94
C PRO A 344 8.44 1.05 18.60
N LEU A 345 7.53 0.26 18.03
CA LEU A 345 6.12 0.57 18.00
C LEU A 345 5.61 0.16 19.38
N ASP A 346 5.29 1.14 20.19
CA ASP A 346 4.93 0.98 21.61
C ASP A 346 3.41 1.01 21.83
N TYR A 347 2.65 0.68 20.78
CA TYR A 347 1.20 0.67 20.84
C TYR A 347 0.66 -0.43 21.75
N ASP A 348 -0.10 -0.02 22.75
CA ASP A 348 -0.90 -0.89 23.62
C ASP A 348 -2.35 -0.89 23.14
N GLY A 349 -2.76 -1.96 22.47
CA GLY A 349 -4.13 -2.10 21.94
C GLY A 349 -5.24 -2.16 23.00
N ALA A 350 -4.90 -2.50 24.25
CA ALA A 350 -5.90 -2.51 25.34
C ALA A 350 -6.19 -1.10 25.87
N ARG A 351 -5.24 -0.18 25.73
CA ARG A 351 -5.35 1.21 26.18
C ARG A 351 -5.55 2.19 25.04
N ASP A 352 -5.34 1.73 23.78
CA ASP A 352 -5.29 2.57 22.59
C ASP A 352 -4.24 3.71 22.70
N GLU A 353 -3.09 3.39 23.29
CA GLU A 353 -2.00 4.33 23.54
C GLU A 353 -0.73 3.91 22.79
N GLY A 354 0.18 4.88 22.56
CA GLY A 354 1.46 4.65 21.91
C GLY A 354 1.40 4.82 20.39
N ALA A 355 2.48 4.43 19.70
CA ALA A 355 2.64 4.54 18.26
C ALA A 355 2.42 3.20 17.58
N MET A 356 1.33 3.05 16.84
CA MET A 356 1.04 1.86 16.04
C MET A 356 1.81 1.85 14.72
N PHE A 357 2.11 3.03 14.16
CA PHE A 357 2.73 3.20 12.86
C PHE A 357 3.95 4.10 12.94
N ASN A 358 4.89 3.92 11.99
CA ASN A 358 6.16 4.66 12.01
C ASN A 358 5.98 6.13 11.62
N TYR A 359 5.16 6.41 10.60
CA TYR A 359 4.93 7.75 10.05
C TYR A 359 3.63 7.77 9.23
N PHE A 360 3.28 8.96 8.76
CA PHE A 360 2.14 9.18 7.87
C PHE A 360 2.62 9.52 6.46
N THR A 361 1.82 9.13 5.44
CA THR A 361 1.90 9.65 4.09
C THR A 361 0.57 10.30 3.73
N PHE A 362 0.60 11.29 2.84
CA PHE A 362 -0.56 12.10 2.52
C PHE A 362 -0.75 12.18 1.02
N GLY A 363 -1.99 12.26 0.59
CA GLY A 363 -2.32 12.47 -0.80
C GLY A 363 -3.73 13.00 -0.97
N VAL A 364 -3.99 13.61 -2.12
CA VAL A 364 -5.30 14.11 -2.52
C VAL A 364 -5.51 13.74 -3.98
N GLY A 365 -6.66 13.19 -4.29
CA GLY A 365 -7.06 12.87 -5.66
C GLY A 365 -8.31 13.65 -6.07
N CYS A 366 -8.31 14.22 -7.27
CA CYS A 366 -9.47 14.84 -7.87
C CYS A 366 -9.81 14.12 -9.18
N SER A 367 -11.05 13.65 -9.32
CA SER A 367 -11.47 12.93 -10.53
C SER A 367 -12.73 13.54 -11.12
N LEU A 368 -12.75 13.66 -12.45
CA LEU A 368 -13.87 14.08 -13.27
C LEU A 368 -14.36 12.88 -14.08
N VAL A 369 -15.63 12.55 -13.96
CA VAL A 369 -16.26 11.39 -14.62
C VAL A 369 -17.50 11.78 -15.40
N GLU A 370 -17.84 10.99 -16.43
CA GLU A 370 -19.12 11.07 -17.16
C GLU A 370 -19.82 9.72 -17.06
N VAL A 371 -21.14 9.76 -16.86
CA VAL A 371 -22.00 8.57 -16.78
C VAL A 371 -23.14 8.72 -17.76
N ASP A 372 -23.38 7.69 -18.56
CA ASP A 372 -24.59 7.53 -19.34
C ASP A 372 -25.71 6.95 -18.45
N CYS A 373 -26.72 7.75 -18.15
CA CYS A 373 -27.81 7.37 -17.25
C CYS A 373 -28.75 6.30 -17.81
N LEU A 374 -28.69 6.00 -19.11
CA LEU A 374 -29.53 4.99 -19.73
C LEU A 374 -28.86 3.61 -19.70
N THR A 375 -27.54 3.55 -19.89
CA THR A 375 -26.79 2.29 -19.97
C THR A 375 -26.02 1.98 -18.69
N GLY A 376 -25.73 3.00 -17.86
CA GLY A 376 -24.81 2.89 -16.71
C GLY A 376 -23.32 2.91 -17.13
N GLU A 377 -23.04 3.07 -18.43
CA GLU A 377 -21.67 3.19 -18.93
C GLU A 377 -21.02 4.47 -18.39
N HIS A 378 -19.77 4.38 -18.01
CA HIS A 378 -19.06 5.50 -17.42
C HIS A 378 -17.66 5.65 -18.02
N SER A 379 -17.16 6.87 -18.00
CA SER A 379 -15.81 7.22 -18.47
C SER A 379 -15.12 8.13 -17.46
N LEU A 380 -13.87 7.82 -17.16
CA LEU A 380 -12.99 8.72 -16.42
C LEU A 380 -12.44 9.75 -17.41
N LEU A 381 -12.81 11.01 -17.24
CA LEU A 381 -12.38 12.10 -18.14
C LEU A 381 -11.04 12.71 -17.75
N ARG A 382 -10.79 12.80 -16.45
CA ARG A 382 -9.56 13.36 -15.89
C ARG A 382 -9.36 12.91 -14.45
N THR A 383 -8.11 12.72 -14.07
CA THR A 383 -7.71 12.55 -12.66
C THR A 383 -6.43 13.30 -12.40
N ASP A 384 -6.42 14.07 -11.32
CA ASP A 384 -5.26 14.75 -10.78
C ASP A 384 -4.96 14.18 -9.40
N ILE A 385 -3.72 13.76 -9.15
CA ILE A 385 -3.29 13.20 -7.87
C ILE A 385 -2.04 13.93 -7.39
N VAL A 386 -2.14 14.53 -6.22
CA VAL A 386 -1.00 15.13 -5.51
C VAL A 386 -0.70 14.29 -4.29
N MET A 387 0.54 13.82 -4.19
CA MET A 387 0.95 12.92 -3.10
C MET A 387 2.30 13.31 -2.54
N ASP A 388 2.38 13.37 -1.22
CA ASP A 388 3.65 13.46 -0.51
C ASP A 388 4.22 12.06 -0.28
N VAL A 389 5.29 11.76 -1.00
CA VAL A 389 6.07 10.52 -0.88
C VAL A 389 7.40 10.75 -0.15
N GLY A 390 7.58 11.94 0.45
CA GLY A 390 8.84 12.37 1.02
C GLY A 390 9.91 12.54 -0.07
N ARG A 391 11.16 12.22 0.25
CA ARG A 391 12.26 12.25 -0.71
C ARG A 391 12.23 10.99 -1.58
N SER A 392 11.77 11.12 -2.82
CA SER A 392 11.69 9.99 -3.76
C SER A 392 13.06 9.33 -3.97
N LEU A 393 13.09 8.01 -3.84
CA LEU A 393 14.24 7.18 -4.17
C LEU A 393 14.29 6.85 -5.67
N ASN A 394 13.11 6.66 -6.28
CA ASN A 394 12.95 6.38 -7.71
C ASN A 394 11.60 6.92 -8.19
N PRO A 395 11.57 8.13 -8.80
CA PRO A 395 10.32 8.74 -9.25
C PRO A 395 9.50 7.90 -10.22
N ALA A 396 10.14 7.16 -11.12
CA ALA A 396 9.43 6.31 -12.08
C ALA A 396 8.67 5.17 -11.38
N ILE A 397 9.26 4.57 -10.34
CA ILE A 397 8.59 3.55 -9.54
C ILE A 397 7.46 4.18 -8.72
N ASP A 398 7.68 5.35 -8.14
CA ASP A 398 6.67 6.02 -7.31
C ASP A 398 5.44 6.39 -8.15
N ILE A 399 5.64 7.00 -9.33
CA ILE A 399 4.55 7.30 -10.29
C ILE A 399 3.81 6.03 -10.68
N GLY A 400 4.52 5.00 -11.14
CA GLY A 400 3.91 3.73 -11.54
C GLY A 400 3.14 3.03 -10.40
N GLN A 401 3.55 3.22 -9.13
CA GLN A 401 2.80 2.71 -7.98
C GLN A 401 1.52 3.52 -7.70
N VAL A 402 1.55 4.84 -7.89
CA VAL A 402 0.36 5.71 -7.73
C VAL A 402 -0.66 5.41 -8.83
N GLU A 403 -0.25 5.41 -10.10
CA GLU A 403 -1.09 5.09 -11.25
C GLU A 403 -1.69 3.68 -11.14
N GLY A 404 -0.86 2.68 -10.85
CA GLY A 404 -1.30 1.30 -10.69
C GLY A 404 -2.23 1.09 -9.49
N ALA A 405 -2.11 1.90 -8.43
CA ALA A 405 -3.05 1.88 -7.31
C ALA A 405 -4.39 2.52 -7.68
N PHE A 406 -4.34 3.64 -8.40
CA PHE A 406 -5.53 4.33 -8.87
C PHE A 406 -6.39 3.45 -9.79
N VAL A 407 -5.79 2.87 -10.83
CA VAL A 407 -6.49 1.95 -11.76
C VAL A 407 -7.08 0.75 -11.02
N GLN A 408 -6.37 0.19 -10.07
CA GLN A 408 -6.86 -0.92 -9.24
C GLN A 408 -8.04 -0.49 -8.34
N GLY A 409 -7.98 0.73 -7.76
CA GLY A 409 -9.08 1.31 -7.00
C GLY A 409 -10.30 1.61 -7.88
N TYR A 410 -10.09 2.13 -9.07
CA TYR A 410 -11.15 2.38 -10.04
C TYR A 410 -11.87 1.08 -10.44
N GLY A 411 -11.12 0.01 -10.75
CA GLY A 411 -11.69 -1.31 -11.05
C GLY A 411 -12.52 -1.85 -9.89
N TYR A 412 -11.98 -1.80 -8.68
CA TYR A 412 -12.67 -2.23 -7.46
C TYR A 412 -14.01 -1.52 -7.22
N MET A 413 -14.09 -0.22 -7.56
CA MET A 413 -15.30 0.58 -7.34
C MET A 413 -16.33 0.48 -8.49
N THR A 414 -15.96 -0.08 -9.63
CA THR A 414 -16.79 0.02 -10.84
C THR A 414 -17.06 -1.30 -11.54
N LEU A 415 -16.03 -2.06 -11.92
CA LEU A 415 -16.14 -3.19 -12.84
C LEU A 415 -15.87 -4.55 -12.18
N GLU A 416 -15.03 -4.59 -11.17
CA GLU A 416 -14.54 -5.81 -10.57
C GLU A 416 -15.50 -6.33 -9.48
N GLU A 417 -16.52 -7.03 -9.89
CA GLU A 417 -17.51 -7.64 -9.00
C GLU A 417 -17.33 -9.16 -8.97
N MET A 418 -17.30 -9.72 -7.76
CA MET A 418 -17.37 -11.17 -7.54
C MET A 418 -18.83 -11.59 -7.39
N VAL A 419 -19.37 -12.25 -8.42
CA VAL A 419 -20.77 -12.71 -8.42
C VAL A 419 -20.84 -14.11 -7.82
N HIS A 420 -21.58 -14.24 -6.73
CA HIS A 420 -21.82 -15.51 -6.05
C HIS A 420 -23.20 -16.07 -6.39
N GLY A 421 -23.28 -17.37 -6.61
CA GLY A 421 -24.55 -18.10 -6.73
C GLY A 421 -25.12 -18.48 -5.37
N ASP A 422 -26.34 -19.03 -5.35
CA ASP A 422 -27.09 -19.38 -4.14
C ASP A 422 -26.38 -20.34 -3.19
N GLN A 423 -25.40 -21.10 -3.69
CA GLN A 423 -24.58 -22.04 -2.90
C GLN A 423 -23.19 -21.50 -2.57
N GLY A 424 -22.94 -20.19 -2.81
CA GLY A 424 -21.66 -19.54 -2.57
C GLY A 424 -20.58 -19.79 -3.64
N GLN A 425 -20.93 -20.49 -4.75
CA GLN A 425 -20.01 -20.67 -5.86
C GLN A 425 -19.81 -19.35 -6.64
N ILE A 426 -18.57 -19.09 -7.07
CA ILE A 426 -18.26 -17.92 -7.89
C ILE A 426 -18.73 -18.20 -9.33
N LEU A 427 -19.54 -17.29 -9.89
CA LEU A 427 -20.12 -17.42 -11.23
C LEU A 427 -19.24 -16.85 -12.33
N ASN A 428 -18.39 -15.86 -12.00
CA ASN A 428 -17.55 -15.15 -12.95
C ASN A 428 -16.05 -15.45 -12.73
N GLN A 429 -15.64 -16.68 -13.03
CA GLN A 429 -14.30 -17.21 -12.69
C GLN A 429 -13.20 -16.93 -13.71
N ASN A 430 -13.51 -16.36 -14.88
CA ASN A 430 -12.54 -16.17 -15.94
C ASN A 430 -12.49 -14.71 -16.44
N LEU A 431 -11.49 -14.38 -17.25
CA LEU A 431 -11.27 -13.03 -17.77
C LEU A 431 -12.39 -12.48 -18.65
N GLY A 432 -13.21 -13.36 -19.21
CA GLY A 432 -14.39 -12.98 -20.01
C GLY A 432 -15.57 -12.53 -19.17
N THR A 433 -15.69 -13.04 -17.94
CA THR A 433 -16.83 -12.81 -17.05
C THR A 433 -16.48 -11.93 -15.84
N TYR A 434 -15.24 -12.01 -15.34
CA TYR A 434 -14.71 -11.07 -14.35
C TYR A 434 -14.02 -9.92 -15.08
N LYS A 435 -14.63 -8.75 -15.07
CA LYS A 435 -14.14 -7.58 -15.81
C LYS A 435 -13.08 -6.84 -14.99
N VAL A 436 -11.98 -6.49 -15.65
CA VAL A 436 -10.93 -5.63 -15.10
C VAL A 436 -10.83 -4.38 -15.95
N THR A 437 -10.38 -3.28 -15.35
CA THR A 437 -10.09 -2.05 -16.07
C THR A 437 -9.00 -2.29 -17.11
N GLY A 438 -9.25 -1.91 -18.35
CA GLY A 438 -8.29 -1.95 -19.45
C GLY A 438 -7.83 -0.55 -19.87
N GLY A 439 -6.79 -0.49 -20.71
CA GLY A 439 -6.23 0.79 -21.17
C GLY A 439 -7.21 1.68 -21.95
N GLY A 440 -8.36 1.17 -22.42
CA GLY A 440 -9.41 1.96 -23.05
C GLY A 440 -10.46 2.53 -22.09
N THR A 441 -10.35 2.25 -20.80
CA THR A 441 -11.23 2.82 -19.76
C THR A 441 -10.57 3.95 -18.96
N VAL A 442 -9.28 4.13 -19.16
CA VAL A 442 -8.45 5.18 -18.54
C VAL A 442 -7.51 5.69 -19.63
N GLU A 443 -7.91 6.73 -20.38
CA GLU A 443 -7.06 7.49 -21.30
C GLU A 443 -6.48 8.74 -20.63
#